data_03937fbef21d21a866c05aa1c750f1c5
#
_entry.id   03937fbef21d21a866c05aa1c750f1c5
#
_cell.length_a   1.000
_cell.length_b   1.000
_cell.length_c   1.000
_cell.angle_alpha   90.00
_cell.angle_beta   90.00
_cell.angle_gamma   90.00
#
_symmetry.space_group_name_H-M   'P 1'
#
loop_
_entity.id
_entity.type
_entity.pdbx_description
1 polymer ?
#
loop_
_entity_poly.entity_id
_entity_poly.type
_entity_poly.pdbx_seq_one_letter_code
_entity_poly.pdbx_strand_id
1 'polypeptide(L)'
;YIFAIDADEMPQEALLTNIKTFEGDIMFIPRINICPGYTADWITDYKFNLNEMGWVNWPDYQGRYYKNNGEIKWSNDLHEKLTGSTPEKTAMLEAKPLIALWHIKTIERQDRQRAYYESL
;
A
#
# COMPACT_ATOMS: atom_id res chain seq x y z
N TYR A 1 0.16 -18.47 -4.11
CA TYR A 1 0.03 -17.01 -3.93
C TYR A 1 1.37 -16.34 -3.75
N ILE A 2 1.43 -15.09 -4.13
CA ILE A 2 2.59 -14.22 -3.92
C ILE A 2 2.16 -13.07 -3.01
N PHE A 3 2.95 -12.82 -1.97
CA PHE A 3 2.80 -11.64 -1.11
C PHE A 3 3.96 -10.69 -1.43
N ALA A 4 3.68 -9.66 -2.21
CA ALA A 4 4.68 -8.68 -2.63
C ALA A 4 4.63 -7.48 -1.68
N ILE A 5 5.75 -7.16 -1.05
CA ILE A 5 5.87 -5.98 -0.20
C ILE A 5 7.07 -5.15 -0.63
N ASP A 6 6.96 -3.84 -0.43
CA ASP A 6 8.09 -2.94 -0.64
C ASP A 6 9.08 -3.05 0.51
N ALA A 7 10.32 -2.65 0.28
CA ALA A 7 11.38 -2.77 1.28
C ALA A 7 11.10 -1.99 2.58
N ASP A 8 10.28 -0.95 2.50
CA ASP A 8 9.91 -0.10 3.63
C ASP A 8 8.51 -0.43 4.19
N GLU A 9 7.92 -1.54 3.77
CA GLU A 9 6.66 -2.04 4.31
C GLU A 9 6.91 -3.19 5.28
N MET A 10 6.10 -3.27 6.33
CA MET A 10 6.24 -4.31 7.34
C MET A 10 4.88 -4.94 7.63
N PRO A 11 4.70 -6.24 7.34
CA PRO A 11 3.46 -6.92 7.65
C PRO A 11 3.38 -7.25 9.15
N GLN A 12 2.16 -7.19 9.67
CA GLN A 12 1.89 -7.60 11.04
C GLN A 12 1.53 -9.08 11.09
N GLU A 13 1.76 -9.74 12.22
CA GLU A 13 1.46 -11.15 12.39
C GLU A 13 -0.02 -11.47 12.14
N ALA A 14 -0.91 -10.64 12.65
CA ALA A 14 -2.35 -10.81 12.43
C ALA A 14 -2.75 -10.73 10.95
N LEU A 15 -2.07 -9.89 10.18
CA LEU A 15 -2.27 -9.83 8.72
C LEU A 15 -1.87 -11.16 8.08
N LEU A 16 -0.70 -11.68 8.41
CA LEU A 16 -0.20 -12.92 7.83
C LEU A 16 -1.14 -14.10 8.12
N THR A 17 -1.77 -14.11 9.29
CA THR A 17 -2.77 -15.12 9.63
C THR A 17 -4.05 -14.95 8.81
N ASN A 18 -4.50 -13.71 8.63
CA ASN A 18 -5.76 -13.43 7.93
C ASN A 18 -5.71 -13.75 6.43
N ILE A 19 -4.58 -13.53 5.76
CA ILE A 19 -4.52 -13.74 4.31
C ILE A 19 -4.49 -15.22 3.91
N LYS A 20 -4.19 -16.12 4.82
CA LYS A 20 -4.02 -17.55 4.51
C LYS A 20 -5.29 -18.24 4.00
N THR A 21 -6.46 -17.73 4.33
CA THR A 21 -7.73 -18.31 3.92
C THR A 21 -8.31 -17.67 2.65
N PHE A 22 -7.59 -16.74 2.06
CA PHE A 22 -8.06 -16.06 0.85
C PHE A 22 -8.04 -17.00 -0.34
N GLU A 23 -9.13 -17.04 -1.09
CA GLU A 23 -9.28 -17.90 -2.28
C GLU A 23 -9.44 -17.11 -3.59
N GLY A 24 -9.50 -15.79 -3.52
CA GLY A 24 -9.62 -14.95 -4.71
C GLY A 24 -8.31 -14.77 -5.48
N ASP A 25 -8.30 -13.82 -6.41
CA ASP A 25 -7.14 -13.55 -7.25
C ASP A 25 -6.24 -12.45 -6.68
N ILE A 26 -6.82 -11.35 -6.21
CA ILE A 26 -6.07 -10.22 -5.67
C ILE A 26 -6.71 -9.77 -4.36
N MET A 27 -5.89 -9.57 -3.35
CA MET A 27 -6.30 -8.96 -2.09
C MET A 27 -5.62 -7.62 -1.93
N PHE A 28 -6.42 -6.57 -1.74
CA PHE A 28 -5.95 -5.24 -1.38
C PHE A 28 -5.87 -5.12 0.13
N ILE A 29 -4.74 -4.66 0.61
CA ILE A 29 -4.41 -4.59 2.04
C ILE A 29 -4.29 -3.12 2.45
N PRO A 30 -4.93 -2.69 3.55
CA PRO A 30 -4.79 -1.32 4.01
C PRO A 30 -3.37 -1.07 4.53
N ARG A 31 -2.85 0.12 4.27
CA ARG A 31 -1.49 0.49 4.65
C ARG A 31 -1.52 1.71 5.56
N ILE A 32 -0.75 1.65 6.63
CA ILE A 32 -0.56 2.75 7.56
C ILE A 32 0.71 3.49 7.16
N ASN A 33 0.56 4.68 6.60
CA ASN A 33 1.68 5.51 6.21
C ASN A 33 2.06 6.47 7.33
N ILE A 34 3.28 6.32 7.81
CA ILE A 34 3.86 7.21 8.80
C ILE A 34 5.01 7.97 8.14
N CYS A 35 4.93 9.29 8.13
CA CYS A 35 5.93 10.15 7.50
C CYS A 35 6.60 11.01 8.58
N PRO A 36 7.62 10.50 9.26
CA PRO A 36 8.29 11.27 10.31
C PRO A 36 8.81 12.61 9.80
N GLY A 37 8.59 13.65 10.56
CA GLY A 37 9.03 15.00 10.24
C GLY A 37 8.05 15.83 9.43
N TYR A 38 6.85 15.33 9.12
CA TYR A 38 5.89 16.09 8.35
C TYR A 38 5.51 17.41 9.05
N THR A 39 5.19 18.41 8.24
CA THR A 39 4.60 19.68 8.70
C THR A 39 3.24 19.87 8.03
N ALA A 40 2.43 20.80 8.58
CA ALA A 40 1.14 21.10 7.96
C ALA A 40 1.31 21.57 6.50
N ASP A 41 2.32 22.39 6.24
CA ASP A 41 2.61 22.87 4.89
C ASP A 41 2.99 21.74 3.94
N TRP A 42 3.81 20.79 4.41
CA TRP A 42 4.20 19.62 3.61
C TRP A 42 2.99 18.76 3.23
N ILE A 43 2.10 18.51 4.19
CA ILE A 43 0.87 17.75 3.97
C ILE A 43 -0.02 18.47 2.94
N THR A 44 -0.15 19.78 3.06
CA THR A 44 -0.96 20.59 2.15
C THR A 44 -0.38 20.60 0.73
N ASP A 45 0.95 20.74 0.61
CA ASP A 45 1.64 20.76 -0.68
C ASP A 45 1.43 19.46 -1.46
N TYR A 46 1.50 18.31 -0.78
CA TYR A 46 1.23 17.02 -1.40
C TYR A 46 -0.26 16.72 -1.57
N LYS A 47 -1.14 17.52 -0.98
CA LYS A 47 -2.59 17.27 -0.97
C LYS A 47 -2.94 15.94 -0.28
N PHE A 48 -2.17 15.58 0.72
CA PHE A 48 -2.43 14.38 1.51
C PHE A 48 -3.51 14.62 2.55
N ASN A 49 -4.20 13.55 2.92
CA ASN A 49 -5.10 13.56 4.07
C ASN A 49 -4.37 13.02 5.29
N LEU A 50 -4.64 13.61 6.44
CA LEU A 50 -4.03 13.21 7.71
C LEU A 50 -5.15 12.90 8.70
N ASN A 51 -5.10 11.72 9.32
CA ASN A 51 -6.08 11.37 10.34
C ASN A 51 -5.61 11.80 11.72
N GLU A 52 -6.44 11.54 12.75
CA GLU A 52 -6.15 11.90 14.14
C GLU A 52 -4.92 11.19 14.72
N MET A 53 -4.54 10.05 14.14
CA MET A 53 -3.36 9.28 14.53
C MET A 53 -2.07 9.79 13.86
N GLY A 54 -2.17 10.76 12.97
CA GLY A 54 -1.03 11.21 12.19
C GLY A 54 -0.66 10.32 11.01
N TRP A 55 -1.58 9.47 10.56
CA TRP A 55 -1.35 8.61 9.40
C TRP A 55 -1.78 9.29 8.12
N VAL A 56 -0.96 9.13 7.08
CA VAL A 56 -1.19 9.78 5.79
C VAL A 56 -2.07 8.89 4.90
N ASN A 57 -3.18 9.45 4.43
CA ASN A 57 -4.09 8.80 3.48
C ASN A 57 -4.69 7.47 3.97
N TRP A 58 -4.88 7.31 5.28
CA TRP A 58 -5.49 6.08 5.82
C TRP A 58 -6.98 5.96 5.44
N PRO A 59 -7.44 4.79 5.02
CA PRO A 59 -6.67 3.61 4.67
C PRO A 59 -6.10 3.71 3.26
N ASP A 60 -4.82 3.41 3.09
CA ASP A 60 -4.15 3.45 1.80
C ASP A 60 -4.02 2.02 1.26
N TYR A 61 -5.02 1.57 0.54
CA TYR A 61 -5.07 0.19 0.05
C TYR A 61 -4.06 -0.09 -1.04
N GLN A 62 -3.35 -1.21 -0.88
CA GLN A 62 -2.35 -1.68 -1.82
C GLN A 62 -2.64 -3.13 -2.20
N GLY A 63 -2.60 -3.45 -3.50
CA GLY A 63 -2.69 -4.81 -3.98
C GLY A 63 -1.37 -5.52 -3.71
N ARG A 64 -1.35 -6.41 -2.70
CA ARG A 64 -0.10 -7.01 -2.22
C ARG A 64 -0.13 -8.53 -2.17
N TYR A 65 -1.29 -9.15 -2.20
CA TYR A 65 -1.41 -10.60 -2.13
C TYR A 65 -2.22 -11.09 -3.32
N TYR A 66 -1.62 -11.93 -4.15
CA TYR A 66 -2.26 -12.31 -5.39
C TYR A 66 -1.89 -13.72 -5.83
N LYS A 67 -2.77 -14.30 -6.61
CA LYS A 67 -2.61 -15.65 -7.11
C LYS A 67 -1.51 -15.72 -8.16
N ASN A 68 -0.62 -16.69 -8.03
CA ASN A 68 0.45 -16.93 -8.99
C ASN A 68 -0.05 -17.90 -10.07
N ASN A 69 -0.89 -17.40 -10.98
CA ASN A 69 -1.51 -18.23 -12.04
C ASN A 69 -1.11 -17.79 -13.47
N GLY A 70 -0.18 -16.83 -13.58
CA GLY A 70 0.25 -16.30 -14.87
C GLY A 70 -0.68 -15.28 -15.49
N GLU A 71 -1.90 -15.12 -14.97
CA GLU A 71 -2.88 -14.13 -15.45
C GLU A 71 -2.80 -12.82 -14.69
N ILE A 72 -2.46 -12.89 -13.40
CA ILE A 72 -2.31 -11.70 -12.56
C ILE A 72 -0.91 -11.15 -12.78
N LYS A 73 -0.82 -9.92 -13.26
CA LYS A 73 0.44 -9.28 -13.65
C LYS A 73 0.49 -7.84 -13.18
N TRP A 74 1.70 -7.38 -12.94
CA TRP A 74 1.97 -5.97 -12.72
C TRP A 74 1.99 -5.25 -14.06
N SER A 75 1.43 -4.05 -14.12
CA SER A 75 1.40 -3.22 -15.32
C SER A 75 1.82 -1.80 -14.97
N ASN A 76 2.31 -1.08 -15.96
CA ASN A 76 2.86 0.29 -15.91
C ASN A 76 4.27 0.35 -15.34
N ASP A 77 5.12 1.18 -15.93
CA ASP A 77 6.51 1.37 -15.50
C ASP A 77 6.61 2.21 -14.23
N LEU A 78 5.71 3.19 -14.10
CA LEU A 78 5.54 4.00 -12.90
C LEU A 78 4.16 3.72 -12.33
N HIS A 79 4.01 3.74 -11.01
CA HIS A 79 2.74 3.47 -10.33
C HIS A 79 2.16 2.10 -10.75
N GLU A 80 2.97 1.06 -10.60
CA GLU A 80 2.59 -0.29 -10.97
C GLU A 80 1.29 -0.73 -10.31
N LYS A 81 0.44 -1.39 -11.09
CA LYS A 81 -0.84 -1.93 -10.63
C LYS A 81 -0.98 -3.38 -11.02
N LEU A 82 -1.63 -4.16 -10.15
CA LEU A 82 -1.99 -5.54 -10.48
C LEU A 82 -3.20 -5.55 -11.40
N THR A 83 -3.14 -6.36 -12.45
CA THR A 83 -4.20 -6.56 -13.43
C THR A 83 -4.47 -8.04 -13.63
N GLY A 84 -5.57 -8.36 -14.31
CA GLY A 84 -5.91 -9.73 -14.67
C GLY A 84 -6.96 -10.38 -13.77
N SER A 85 -7.52 -9.64 -12.82
CA SER A 85 -8.59 -10.13 -11.95
C SER A 85 -9.93 -9.51 -12.31
N THR A 86 -11.00 -10.16 -11.86
CA THR A 86 -12.37 -9.65 -11.95
C THR A 86 -12.82 -9.13 -10.59
N PRO A 87 -13.84 -8.25 -10.53
CA PRO A 87 -14.33 -7.75 -9.24
C PRO A 87 -14.74 -8.85 -8.26
N GLU A 88 -15.31 -9.95 -8.74
CA GLU A 88 -15.76 -11.05 -7.91
C GLU A 88 -14.61 -11.80 -7.23
N LYS A 89 -13.41 -11.74 -7.82
CA LYS A 89 -12.21 -12.42 -7.32
C LYS A 89 -11.23 -11.48 -6.67
N THR A 90 -11.60 -10.22 -6.52
CA THR A 90 -10.81 -9.18 -5.86
C THR A 90 -11.43 -8.87 -4.51
N ALA A 91 -10.61 -8.83 -3.47
CA ALA A 91 -11.07 -8.51 -2.12
C ALA A 91 -10.29 -7.33 -1.54
N MET A 92 -10.95 -6.62 -0.63
CA MET A 92 -10.30 -5.58 0.18
C MET A 92 -10.46 -5.99 1.64
N LEU A 93 -9.35 -6.10 2.37
CA LEU A 93 -9.41 -6.33 3.80
C LEU A 93 -10.07 -5.16 4.51
N GLU A 94 -10.74 -5.43 5.63
CA GLU A 94 -11.27 -4.35 6.46
C GLU A 94 -10.16 -3.38 6.87
N ALA A 95 -10.50 -2.09 6.95
CA ALA A 95 -9.57 -1.05 7.34
C ALA A 95 -9.34 -1.08 8.86
N LYS A 96 -8.67 -2.12 9.33
CA LYS A 96 -8.31 -2.29 10.75
C LYS A 96 -6.81 -2.17 10.91
N PRO A 97 -6.32 -1.31 11.84
CA PRO A 97 -4.87 -1.14 12.02
C PRO A 97 -4.13 -2.44 12.32
N LEU A 98 -4.76 -3.38 13.03
CA LEU A 98 -4.11 -4.62 13.44
C LEU A 98 -3.74 -5.53 12.27
N ILE A 99 -4.47 -5.44 11.16
CA ILE A 99 -4.23 -6.25 9.97
C ILE A 99 -3.75 -5.42 8.78
N ALA A 100 -3.18 -4.25 9.04
CA ALA A 100 -2.64 -3.37 8.02
C ALA A 100 -1.13 -3.58 7.84
N LEU A 101 -0.60 -3.08 6.73
CA LEU A 101 0.84 -2.96 6.54
C LEU A 101 1.34 -1.67 7.20
N TRP A 102 2.44 -1.75 7.91
CA TRP A 102 3.17 -0.56 8.35
C TRP A 102 4.05 -0.07 7.20
N HIS A 103 4.06 1.24 6.98
CA HIS A 103 4.88 1.86 5.96
C HIS A 103 5.45 3.16 6.53
N ILE A 104 6.74 3.14 6.86
CA ILE A 104 7.43 4.29 7.44
C ILE A 104 8.35 4.88 6.38
N LYS A 105 8.10 6.13 6.02
CA LYS A 105 8.85 6.81 4.98
C LYS A 105 9.06 8.26 5.39
N THR A 106 10.30 8.68 5.52
CA THR A 106 10.61 10.06 5.92
C THR A 106 10.19 11.05 4.85
N ILE A 107 9.96 12.30 5.25
CA ILE A 107 9.64 13.35 4.29
C ILE A 107 10.76 13.56 3.29
N GLU A 108 12.02 13.39 3.70
CA GLU A 108 13.17 13.51 2.81
C GLU A 108 13.15 12.42 1.72
N ARG A 109 12.81 11.19 2.08
CA ARG A 109 12.67 10.11 1.09
C ARG A 109 11.52 10.37 0.13
N GLN A 110 10.40 10.86 0.64
CA GLN A 110 9.24 11.21 -0.19
C GLN A 110 9.60 12.31 -1.17
N ASP A 111 10.29 13.34 -0.71
CA ASP A 111 10.70 14.47 -1.55
C ASP A 111 11.69 14.03 -2.62
N ARG A 112 12.64 13.16 -2.29
CA ARG A 112 13.58 12.61 -3.28
C ARG A 112 12.87 11.77 -4.33
N GLN A 113 11.92 10.97 -3.93
CA GLN A 113 11.14 10.15 -4.86
C GLN A 113 10.32 11.03 -5.80
N ARG A 114 9.68 12.07 -5.28
CA ARG A 114 8.94 13.04 -6.08
C ARG A 114 9.83 13.71 -7.11
N ALA A 115 10.99 14.20 -6.68
CA ALA A 115 11.97 14.85 -7.56
C ALA A 115 12.44 13.89 -8.66
N TYR A 116 12.68 12.63 -8.32
CA TYR A 116 13.08 11.61 -9.30
C TYR A 116 11.97 11.38 -10.34
N TYR A 117 10.72 11.24 -9.93
CA TYR A 117 9.62 11.01 -10.84
C TYR A 117 9.38 12.23 -11.74
N GLU A 118 9.52 13.43 -11.21
CA GLU A 118 9.37 14.67 -12.00
C GLU A 118 10.50 14.84 -13.02
N SER A 119 11.65 14.20 -12.82
CA SER A 119 12.79 14.25 -13.74
C SER A 119 12.66 13.29 -14.92
N LEU A 120 11.73 12.36 -14.86
CA LEU A 120 11.50 11.39 -15.95
C LEU A 120 10.56 12.00 -17.04
#